data_b912e8d180958e41430499310288610d
#
_entry.id   b912e8d180958e41430499310288610d
#
_cell.length_a   1.000
_cell.length_b   1.000
_cell.length_c   1.000
_cell.angle_alpha   90.00
_cell.angle_beta   90.00
_cell.angle_gamma   90.00
#
_symmetry.space_group_name_H-M   'P 1'
#
loop_
_entity.id
_entity.type
_entity.pdbx_description
1 polymer ?
#
loop_
_entity_poly.entity_id
_entity_poly.type
_entity_poly.pdbx_seq_one_letter_code
_entity_poly.pdbx_strand_id
1 'polypeptide(L)'
;MLDINAVIHEAGKLLSRVVREDIILSYQTSVSVGLIKADAGQIEQVLMSLVVNARDAMPDGGQITIATDSIALNDKYYMGHEPVPAGDYVMLEVRDTGCGMDEPTKAHVFEPFFTTKQPGKGTGLGLASVYGIVKESGGYVSVGSELGQGTTFKLYFPRVQGQIDSAAPPVDAESMGGNETILLVEDETALREITVSILQSAGYTVVEADNPAKAIQLAETHSGPIHLLLTDVIMPLMSGAELSKRLKTSIPHLKVIFASGYGGDELAKQLSVATDAVLLSKPFSKNSLLALVHRVLHWQAALSD
;
A
#
# COMPACT_ATOMS: atom_id res chain seq x y z
N MET A 1 -8.03 14.86 2.24
CA MET A 1 -8.68 14.95 0.90
C MET A 1 -7.66 14.53 -0.14
N LEU A 2 -8.02 13.70 -1.10
CA LEU A 2 -7.11 13.03 -2.03
C LEU A 2 -7.57 13.22 -3.46
N ASP A 3 -6.63 13.54 -4.36
CA ASP A 3 -6.82 13.44 -5.81
C ASP A 3 -6.40 12.04 -6.28
N ILE A 4 -7.37 11.26 -6.73
CA ILE A 4 -7.13 9.87 -7.16
C ILE A 4 -6.23 9.79 -8.40
N ASN A 5 -6.27 10.79 -9.29
CA ASN A 5 -5.41 10.84 -10.46
C ASN A 5 -3.93 11.02 -10.09
N ALA A 6 -3.64 11.79 -9.05
CA ALA A 6 -2.28 11.94 -8.53
C ALA A 6 -1.75 10.60 -8.02
N VAL A 7 -2.56 9.85 -7.28
CA VAL A 7 -2.18 8.50 -6.78
C VAL A 7 -1.94 7.52 -7.92
N ILE A 8 -2.81 7.51 -8.94
CA ILE A 8 -2.63 6.65 -10.12
C ILE A 8 -1.32 6.98 -10.84
N HIS A 9 -0.99 8.26 -10.98
CA HIS A 9 0.24 8.69 -11.62
C HIS A 9 1.49 8.24 -10.85
N GLU A 10 1.48 8.39 -9.52
CA GLU A 10 2.59 7.94 -8.66
C GLU A 10 2.73 6.42 -8.66
N ALA A 11 1.62 5.69 -8.54
CA ALA A 11 1.60 4.23 -8.59
C ALA A 11 2.03 3.68 -9.96
N GLY A 12 1.90 4.44 -11.04
CA GLY A 12 2.13 3.98 -12.42
C GLY A 12 3.49 3.34 -12.65
N LYS A 13 4.56 3.85 -12.02
CA LYS A 13 5.91 3.27 -12.10
C LYS A 13 6.03 1.91 -11.40
N LEU A 14 5.29 1.73 -10.31
CA LEU A 14 5.26 0.46 -9.57
C LEU A 14 4.41 -0.56 -10.31
N LEU A 15 3.24 -0.15 -10.79
CA LEU A 15 2.32 -1.00 -11.54
C LEU A 15 2.97 -1.54 -12.83
N SER A 16 3.73 -0.72 -13.55
CA SER A 16 4.42 -1.15 -14.77
C SER A 16 5.51 -2.22 -14.53
N ARG A 17 6.07 -2.31 -13.32
CA ARG A 17 7.04 -3.34 -12.94
C ARG A 17 6.39 -4.66 -12.54
N VAL A 18 5.16 -4.60 -12.05
CA VAL A 18 4.39 -5.78 -11.62
C VAL A 18 3.73 -6.47 -12.82
N VAL A 19 3.39 -5.69 -13.83
CA VAL A 19 2.80 -6.18 -15.08
C VAL A 19 3.89 -6.77 -15.96
N ARG A 20 3.62 -7.95 -16.56
CA ARG A 20 4.55 -8.61 -17.47
C ARG A 20 4.64 -7.85 -18.81
N GLU A 21 5.72 -8.07 -19.56
CA GLU A 21 5.97 -7.39 -20.85
C GLU A 21 4.91 -7.68 -21.93
N ASP A 22 4.20 -8.79 -21.82
CA ASP A 22 3.12 -9.22 -22.73
C ASP A 22 1.75 -8.64 -22.38
N ILE A 23 1.65 -7.77 -21.34
CA ILE A 23 0.42 -7.10 -20.93
C ILE A 23 0.56 -5.59 -21.13
N ILE A 24 -0.36 -5.01 -21.86
CA ILE A 24 -0.40 -3.57 -22.10
C ILE A 24 -1.15 -2.89 -20.93
N LEU A 25 -0.45 -1.99 -20.20
CA LEU A 25 -1.07 -1.15 -19.18
C LEU A 25 -1.41 0.22 -19.75
N SER A 26 -2.69 0.60 -19.74
CA SER A 26 -3.20 1.87 -20.28
C SER A 26 -3.96 2.68 -19.25
N TYR A 27 -3.90 4.01 -19.38
CA TYR A 27 -4.54 4.96 -18.47
C TYR A 27 -5.52 5.84 -19.24
N GLN A 28 -6.76 5.95 -18.75
CA GLN A 28 -7.83 6.78 -19.29
C GLN A 28 -8.43 7.64 -18.17
N THR A 29 -7.64 8.57 -17.65
CA THR A 29 -8.05 9.41 -16.54
C THR A 29 -8.72 10.70 -17.04
N SER A 30 -9.90 11.03 -16.49
CA SER A 30 -10.57 12.31 -16.73
C SER A 30 -9.81 13.44 -16.04
N VAL A 31 -9.74 14.62 -16.70
CA VAL A 31 -8.89 15.76 -16.27
C VAL A 31 -9.27 16.31 -14.89
N SER A 32 -10.54 16.21 -14.48
CA SER A 32 -11.02 16.75 -13.20
C SER A 32 -12.15 15.87 -12.65
N VAL A 33 -11.79 14.88 -11.83
CA VAL A 33 -12.76 13.97 -11.21
C VAL A 33 -13.26 14.45 -9.84
N GLY A 34 -12.55 15.42 -9.24
CA GLY A 34 -12.81 15.89 -7.88
C GLY A 34 -12.02 15.14 -6.82
N LEU A 35 -12.26 15.51 -5.56
CA LEU A 35 -11.54 14.95 -4.42
C LEU A 35 -12.36 13.87 -3.72
N ILE A 36 -11.65 12.92 -3.10
CA ILE A 36 -12.23 11.88 -2.24
C ILE A 36 -11.64 11.95 -0.83
N LYS A 37 -12.34 11.35 0.14
CA LYS A 37 -11.82 11.15 1.49
C LYS A 37 -11.29 9.73 1.60
N ALA A 38 -10.00 9.56 1.34
CA ALA A 38 -9.31 8.27 1.42
C ALA A 38 -7.83 8.48 1.80
N ASP A 39 -7.17 7.43 2.20
CA ASP A 39 -5.71 7.38 2.39
C ASP A 39 -5.03 7.00 1.06
N ALA A 40 -3.95 7.70 0.71
CA ALA A 40 -3.24 7.46 -0.55
C ALA A 40 -2.64 6.06 -0.63
N GLY A 41 -2.03 5.57 0.46
CA GLY A 41 -1.45 4.23 0.53
C GLY A 41 -2.51 3.14 0.41
N GLN A 42 -3.72 3.34 0.97
CA GLN A 42 -4.83 2.42 0.79
C GLN A 42 -5.30 2.37 -0.67
N ILE A 43 -5.36 3.51 -1.37
CA ILE A 43 -5.72 3.52 -2.80
C ILE A 43 -4.62 2.87 -3.67
N GLU A 44 -3.34 3.09 -3.36
CA GLU A 44 -2.23 2.38 -4.02
C GLU A 44 -2.36 0.84 -3.83
N GLN A 45 -2.70 0.40 -2.63
CA GLN A 45 -2.95 -1.00 -2.31
C GLN A 45 -4.11 -1.58 -3.10
N VAL A 46 -5.20 -0.83 -3.25
CA VAL A 46 -6.35 -1.20 -4.10
C VAL A 46 -5.90 -1.39 -5.54
N LEU A 47 -5.18 -0.42 -6.11
CA LEU A 47 -4.66 -0.49 -7.49
C LEU A 47 -3.75 -1.71 -7.68
N MET A 48 -2.81 -1.93 -6.76
CA MET A 48 -1.89 -3.07 -6.80
C MET A 48 -2.64 -4.39 -6.77
N SER A 49 -3.61 -4.55 -5.86
CA SER A 49 -4.41 -5.77 -5.74
C SER A 49 -5.20 -6.08 -7.01
N LEU A 50 -5.82 -5.06 -7.62
CA LEU A 50 -6.60 -5.20 -8.84
C LEU A 50 -5.70 -5.53 -10.04
N VAL A 51 -4.55 -4.85 -10.18
CA VAL A 51 -3.60 -5.07 -11.28
C VAL A 51 -2.94 -6.45 -11.19
N VAL A 52 -2.58 -6.92 -9.98
CA VAL A 52 -2.05 -8.29 -9.79
C VAL A 52 -3.09 -9.34 -10.15
N ASN A 53 -4.34 -9.15 -9.76
CA ASN A 53 -5.42 -10.08 -10.13
C ASN A 53 -5.68 -10.07 -11.65
N ALA A 54 -5.69 -8.91 -12.28
CA ALA A 54 -5.82 -8.76 -13.72
C ALA A 54 -4.67 -9.47 -14.47
N ARG A 55 -3.42 -9.27 -14.05
CA ARG A 55 -2.24 -9.95 -14.59
C ARG A 55 -2.39 -11.48 -14.51
N ASP A 56 -2.80 -11.98 -13.35
CA ASP A 56 -2.93 -13.41 -13.11
C ASP A 56 -4.08 -14.04 -13.93
N ALA A 57 -5.09 -13.24 -14.31
CA ALA A 57 -6.18 -13.65 -15.19
C ALA A 57 -5.80 -13.67 -16.70
N MET A 58 -4.60 -13.19 -17.05
CA MET A 58 -4.11 -13.07 -18.43
C MET A 58 -2.80 -13.85 -18.64
N PRO A 59 -2.81 -15.20 -18.56
CA PRO A 59 -1.60 -16.01 -18.70
C PRO A 59 -0.93 -15.83 -20.07
N ASP A 60 -1.68 -15.55 -21.12
CA ASP A 60 -1.21 -15.40 -22.49
C ASP A 60 -1.06 -13.93 -22.93
N GLY A 61 -0.97 -12.99 -21.96
CA GLY A 61 -0.93 -11.56 -22.22
C GLY A 61 -2.32 -10.94 -22.38
N GLY A 62 -2.36 -9.62 -22.63
CA GLY A 62 -3.60 -8.88 -22.78
C GLY A 62 -3.46 -7.39 -22.47
N GLN A 63 -4.54 -6.78 -21.98
CA GLN A 63 -4.57 -5.36 -21.66
C GLN A 63 -5.22 -5.12 -20.30
N ILE A 64 -4.61 -4.22 -19.52
CA ILE A 64 -5.20 -3.63 -18.32
C ILE A 64 -5.45 -2.16 -18.60
N THR A 65 -6.66 -1.68 -18.34
CA THR A 65 -7.03 -0.26 -18.43
C THR A 65 -7.41 0.25 -17.05
N ILE A 66 -6.77 1.33 -16.61
CA ILE A 66 -7.13 2.07 -15.40
C ILE A 66 -7.78 3.38 -15.85
N ALA A 67 -9.03 3.61 -15.45
CA ALA A 67 -9.78 4.79 -15.83
C ALA A 67 -10.36 5.49 -14.61
N THR A 68 -10.56 6.81 -14.72
CA THR A 68 -11.28 7.61 -13.71
C THR A 68 -12.31 8.48 -14.36
N ASP A 69 -13.43 8.67 -13.67
CA ASP A 69 -14.49 9.57 -14.13
C ASP A 69 -15.24 10.20 -12.94
N SER A 70 -15.99 11.27 -13.20
CA SER A 70 -16.92 11.90 -12.26
C SER A 70 -18.35 11.52 -12.64
N ILE A 71 -19.06 10.86 -11.72
CA ILE A 71 -20.40 10.33 -11.97
C ILE A 71 -21.39 10.89 -10.96
N ALA A 72 -22.53 11.38 -11.44
CA ALA A 72 -23.68 11.71 -10.61
C ALA A 72 -24.63 10.51 -10.58
N LEU A 73 -24.82 9.93 -9.40
CA LEU A 73 -25.78 8.85 -9.18
C LEU A 73 -27.09 9.44 -8.62
N ASN A 74 -28.23 8.93 -9.08
CA ASN A 74 -29.55 9.35 -8.64
C ASN A 74 -30.20 8.29 -7.73
N ASP A 75 -31.32 8.62 -7.08
CA ASP A 75 -31.97 7.89 -5.97
C ASP A 75 -32.38 6.42 -6.22
N LYS A 76 -32.08 5.86 -7.37
CA LYS A 76 -32.48 4.49 -7.73
C LYS A 76 -31.31 3.62 -8.20
N TYR A 77 -30.11 3.98 -7.81
CA TYR A 77 -28.95 3.19 -8.21
C TYR A 77 -28.67 2.08 -7.19
N TYR A 78 -28.51 0.86 -7.69
CA TYR A 78 -28.15 -0.31 -6.89
C TYR A 78 -26.87 -0.90 -7.42
N MET A 79 -25.92 -1.23 -6.53
CA MET A 79 -24.74 -2.03 -6.84
C MET A 79 -24.93 -3.43 -6.25
N GLY A 80 -25.28 -4.38 -7.12
CA GLY A 80 -25.79 -5.67 -6.66
C GLY A 80 -27.09 -5.50 -5.89
N HIS A 81 -27.09 -5.85 -4.61
CA HIS A 81 -28.26 -5.68 -3.71
C HIS A 81 -28.14 -4.46 -2.79
N GLU A 82 -27.06 -3.67 -2.89
CA GLU A 82 -26.81 -2.54 -2.02
C GLU A 82 -27.33 -1.24 -2.65
N PRO A 83 -28.22 -0.50 -1.99
CA PRO A 83 -28.65 0.81 -2.46
C PRO A 83 -27.51 1.81 -2.30
N VAL A 84 -27.22 2.56 -3.36
CA VAL A 84 -26.21 3.64 -3.34
C VAL A 84 -26.94 4.96 -3.21
N PRO A 85 -26.63 5.80 -2.21
CA PRO A 85 -27.20 7.13 -2.06
C PRO A 85 -27.01 7.98 -3.31
N ALA A 86 -27.99 8.85 -3.62
CA ALA A 86 -27.82 9.86 -4.65
C ALA A 86 -26.68 10.82 -4.27
N GLY A 87 -25.88 11.20 -5.25
CA GLY A 87 -24.77 12.12 -5.03
C GLY A 87 -23.73 12.07 -6.15
N ASP A 88 -22.74 12.93 -6.00
CA ASP A 88 -21.58 12.96 -6.88
C ASP A 88 -20.50 12.00 -6.37
N TYR A 89 -19.98 11.19 -7.28
CA TYR A 89 -18.96 10.19 -7.00
C TYR A 89 -17.76 10.34 -7.95
N VAL A 90 -16.58 10.04 -7.42
CA VAL A 90 -15.38 9.77 -8.22
C VAL A 90 -15.36 8.25 -8.47
N MET A 91 -15.34 7.86 -9.73
CA MET A 91 -15.23 6.47 -10.14
C MET A 91 -13.78 6.15 -10.51
N LEU A 92 -13.26 5.05 -9.95
CA LEU A 92 -12.05 4.38 -10.39
C LEU A 92 -12.45 3.06 -11.04
N GLU A 93 -12.07 2.87 -12.29
CA GLU A 93 -12.29 1.62 -13.03
C GLU A 93 -10.95 0.94 -13.30
N VAL A 94 -10.89 -0.37 -13.04
CA VAL A 94 -9.79 -1.25 -13.48
C VAL A 94 -10.41 -2.37 -14.29
N ARG A 95 -10.03 -2.44 -15.57
CA ARG A 95 -10.54 -3.41 -16.54
C ARG A 95 -9.39 -4.24 -17.10
N ASP A 96 -9.58 -5.54 -17.21
CA ASP A 96 -8.70 -6.48 -17.89
C ASP A 96 -9.40 -7.19 -19.04
N THR A 97 -8.62 -7.80 -19.92
CA THR A 97 -9.08 -8.65 -21.03
C THR A 97 -8.80 -10.13 -20.75
N GLY A 98 -8.78 -10.53 -19.50
CA GLY A 98 -8.42 -11.88 -19.06
C GLY A 98 -9.52 -12.92 -19.22
N CYS A 99 -9.36 -14.04 -18.51
CA CYS A 99 -10.27 -15.18 -18.59
C CYS A 99 -11.69 -14.91 -18.07
N GLY A 100 -11.89 -13.81 -17.32
CA GLY A 100 -13.18 -13.49 -16.71
C GLY A 100 -13.61 -14.47 -15.62
N MET A 101 -14.85 -14.28 -15.14
CA MET A 101 -15.45 -15.08 -14.07
C MET A 101 -16.88 -15.48 -14.42
N ASP A 102 -17.28 -16.68 -13.97
CA ASP A 102 -18.67 -17.12 -13.98
C ASP A 102 -19.48 -16.51 -12.83
N GLU A 103 -20.81 -16.61 -12.88
CA GLU A 103 -21.70 -16.04 -11.86
C GLU A 103 -21.43 -16.57 -10.44
N PRO A 104 -21.19 -17.89 -10.21
CA PRO A 104 -20.84 -18.39 -8.89
C PRO A 104 -19.56 -17.77 -8.34
N THR A 105 -18.51 -17.66 -9.13
CA THR A 105 -17.24 -17.02 -8.73
C THR A 105 -17.45 -15.54 -8.41
N LYS A 106 -18.19 -14.83 -9.27
CA LYS A 106 -18.48 -13.41 -9.10
C LYS A 106 -19.27 -13.12 -7.82
N ALA A 107 -20.18 -14.02 -7.40
CA ALA A 107 -20.95 -13.87 -6.17
C ALA A 107 -20.09 -13.89 -4.89
N HIS A 108 -18.96 -14.62 -4.91
CA HIS A 108 -18.09 -14.83 -3.75
C HIS A 108 -16.76 -14.08 -3.82
N VAL A 109 -16.51 -13.32 -4.89
CA VAL A 109 -15.19 -12.75 -5.21
C VAL A 109 -14.62 -11.82 -4.13
N PHE A 110 -15.45 -11.21 -3.29
CA PHE A 110 -15.05 -10.34 -2.18
C PHE A 110 -15.01 -11.06 -0.82
N GLU A 111 -15.34 -12.34 -0.74
CA GLU A 111 -15.28 -13.09 0.51
C GLU A 111 -13.82 -13.34 0.91
N PRO A 112 -13.45 -13.13 2.18
CA PRO A 112 -12.11 -13.46 2.66
C PRO A 112 -11.76 -14.93 2.42
N PHE A 113 -10.52 -15.17 1.98
CA PHE A 113 -9.97 -16.49 1.66
C PHE A 113 -10.57 -17.19 0.44
N PHE A 114 -11.54 -16.59 -0.25
CA PHE A 114 -12.06 -17.13 -1.50
C PHE A 114 -11.02 -16.99 -2.62
N THR A 115 -10.71 -18.09 -3.29
CA THR A 115 -9.79 -18.11 -4.43
C THR A 115 -10.08 -19.28 -5.37
N THR A 116 -10.00 -19.04 -6.65
CA THR A 116 -10.04 -20.06 -7.71
C THR A 116 -8.65 -20.55 -8.12
N LYS A 117 -7.59 -19.96 -7.56
CA LYS A 117 -6.20 -20.33 -7.82
C LYS A 117 -5.83 -21.60 -7.07
N GLN A 118 -4.80 -22.31 -7.57
CA GLN A 118 -4.28 -23.52 -6.91
C GLN A 118 -3.81 -23.20 -5.48
N PRO A 119 -3.89 -24.16 -4.55
CA PRO A 119 -3.38 -24.00 -3.18
C PRO A 119 -1.93 -23.46 -3.18
N GLY A 120 -1.70 -22.39 -2.40
CA GLY A 120 -0.41 -21.71 -2.31
C GLY A 120 -0.14 -20.62 -3.37
N LYS A 121 -0.99 -20.47 -4.40
CA LYS A 121 -0.84 -19.42 -5.43
C LYS A 121 -1.75 -18.21 -5.27
N GLY A 122 -2.60 -18.21 -4.24
CA GLY A 122 -3.48 -17.09 -3.93
C GLY A 122 -3.93 -17.16 -2.48
N THR A 123 -3.87 -16.04 -1.77
CA THR A 123 -4.30 -15.94 -0.37
C THR A 123 -5.82 -15.77 -0.22
N GLY A 124 -6.51 -15.38 -1.29
CA GLY A 124 -7.94 -15.02 -1.26
C GLY A 124 -8.24 -13.75 -0.46
N LEU A 125 -7.22 -12.95 -0.11
CA LEU A 125 -7.39 -11.73 0.70
C LEU A 125 -7.38 -10.45 -0.14
N GLY A 126 -6.83 -10.46 -1.35
CA GLY A 126 -6.63 -9.26 -2.15
C GLY A 126 -7.91 -8.49 -2.43
N LEU A 127 -8.94 -9.16 -2.96
CA LEU A 127 -10.24 -8.52 -3.28
C LEU A 127 -11.08 -8.23 -2.04
N ALA A 128 -10.97 -9.04 -0.98
CA ALA A 128 -11.58 -8.73 0.31
C ALA A 128 -11.02 -7.43 0.90
N SER A 129 -9.71 -7.22 0.79
CA SER A 129 -9.07 -5.96 1.21
C SER A 129 -9.49 -4.78 0.35
N VAL A 130 -9.61 -4.95 -0.98
CA VAL A 130 -10.16 -3.90 -1.86
C VAL A 130 -11.56 -3.49 -1.39
N TYR A 131 -12.43 -4.45 -1.12
CA TYR A 131 -13.78 -4.19 -0.63
C TYR A 131 -13.75 -3.45 0.72
N GLY A 132 -12.95 -3.91 1.68
CA GLY A 132 -12.81 -3.27 2.99
C GLY A 132 -12.34 -1.82 2.91
N ILE A 133 -11.28 -1.55 2.14
CA ILE A 133 -10.73 -0.18 1.95
C ILE A 133 -11.77 0.76 1.33
N VAL A 134 -12.48 0.28 0.29
CA VAL A 134 -13.50 1.11 -0.35
C VAL A 134 -14.65 1.40 0.60
N LYS A 135 -15.10 0.42 1.39
CA LYS A 135 -16.15 0.61 2.40
C LYS A 135 -15.73 1.53 3.54
N GLU A 136 -14.51 1.43 4.03
CA GLU A 136 -13.94 2.35 5.04
C GLU A 136 -13.91 3.79 4.54
N SER A 137 -13.68 3.98 3.23
CA SER A 137 -13.74 5.29 2.57
C SER A 137 -15.17 5.77 2.26
N GLY A 138 -16.21 5.05 2.72
CA GLY A 138 -17.62 5.34 2.44
C GLY A 138 -18.03 5.05 1.00
N GLY A 139 -17.24 4.26 0.28
CA GLY A 139 -17.42 3.97 -1.13
C GLY A 139 -18.21 2.68 -1.42
N TYR A 140 -18.35 2.40 -2.71
CA TYR A 140 -19.10 1.25 -3.25
C TYR A 140 -18.28 0.54 -4.31
N VAL A 141 -18.47 -0.78 -4.43
CA VAL A 141 -17.76 -1.62 -5.40
C VAL A 141 -18.77 -2.31 -6.30
N SER A 142 -18.49 -2.31 -7.59
CA SER A 142 -19.22 -3.10 -8.59
C SER A 142 -18.24 -3.94 -9.40
N VAL A 143 -18.63 -5.16 -9.74
CA VAL A 143 -17.86 -6.06 -10.61
C VAL A 143 -18.70 -6.52 -11.77
N GLY A 144 -18.19 -6.30 -12.98
CA GLY A 144 -18.72 -6.87 -14.23
C GLY A 144 -17.71 -7.86 -14.78
N SER A 145 -18.12 -9.10 -15.04
CA SER A 145 -17.25 -10.12 -15.60
C SER A 145 -18.05 -11.17 -16.32
N GLU A 146 -17.53 -11.66 -17.44
CA GLU A 146 -18.03 -12.79 -18.21
C GLU A 146 -16.84 -13.66 -18.63
N LEU A 147 -17.04 -14.98 -18.66
CA LEU A 147 -16.00 -15.92 -19.07
C LEU A 147 -15.49 -15.59 -20.49
N GLY A 148 -14.17 -15.44 -20.61
CA GLY A 148 -13.50 -15.11 -21.86
C GLY A 148 -13.59 -13.65 -22.31
N GLN A 149 -14.25 -12.76 -21.53
CA GLN A 149 -14.42 -11.34 -21.87
C GLN A 149 -13.62 -10.41 -20.93
N GLY A 150 -12.97 -11.00 -19.90
CA GLY A 150 -12.25 -10.25 -18.87
C GLY A 150 -13.13 -9.79 -17.73
N THR A 151 -12.55 -8.90 -16.90
CA THR A 151 -13.21 -8.38 -15.70
C THR A 151 -13.09 -6.86 -15.64
N THR A 152 -14.14 -6.22 -15.13
CA THR A 152 -14.16 -4.78 -14.85
C THR A 152 -14.57 -4.55 -13.40
N PHE A 153 -13.68 -4.01 -12.60
CA PHE A 153 -13.99 -3.50 -11.27
C PHE A 153 -14.22 -2.00 -11.33
N LYS A 154 -15.35 -1.54 -10.77
CA LYS A 154 -15.68 -0.12 -10.61
C LYS A 154 -15.82 0.21 -9.15
N LEU A 155 -15.03 1.17 -8.69
CA LEU A 155 -15.02 1.66 -7.32
C LEU A 155 -15.54 3.08 -7.32
N TYR A 156 -16.52 3.36 -6.48
CA TYR A 156 -17.18 4.65 -6.40
C TYR A 156 -16.91 5.26 -5.04
N PHE A 157 -16.27 6.40 -5.02
CA PHE A 157 -15.97 7.15 -3.80
C PHE A 157 -16.82 8.41 -3.75
N PRO A 158 -17.50 8.72 -2.63
CA PRO A 158 -18.22 9.98 -2.50
C PRO A 158 -17.30 11.17 -2.81
N ARG A 159 -17.72 12.00 -3.77
CA ARG A 159 -16.99 13.22 -4.08
C ARG A 159 -17.17 14.23 -2.96
N VAL A 160 -16.08 14.77 -2.47
CA VAL A 160 -16.09 15.80 -1.46
C VAL A 160 -15.76 17.17 -2.06
N GLN A 161 -16.51 18.20 -1.64
CA GLN A 161 -16.17 19.57 -1.94
C GLN A 161 -15.16 20.06 -0.91
N GLY A 162 -14.01 20.53 -1.33
CA GLY A 162 -12.97 21.04 -0.46
C GLY A 162 -11.74 21.44 -1.26
N GLN A 163 -10.88 22.20 -0.64
CA GLN A 163 -9.48 22.26 -1.07
C GLN A 163 -8.85 20.91 -0.74
N ILE A 164 -7.92 20.48 -1.58
CA ILE A 164 -7.02 19.39 -1.22
C ILE A 164 -6.55 19.74 0.19
N ASP A 165 -6.91 18.94 1.22
CA ASP A 165 -6.09 18.92 2.40
C ASP A 165 -4.73 18.49 1.85
N SER A 166 -3.97 19.49 1.44
CA SER A 166 -2.54 19.35 1.37
C SER A 166 -2.19 18.78 2.75
N ALA A 167 -2.10 17.46 2.85
CA ALA A 167 -1.42 16.86 3.96
C ALA A 167 -0.16 17.68 4.09
N ALA A 168 0.00 18.36 5.21
CA ALA A 168 0.97 19.40 5.52
C ALA A 168 1.76 19.88 4.29
N PRO A 169 1.81 21.18 3.95
CA PRO A 169 2.28 21.72 2.68
C PRO A 169 3.38 20.81 2.13
N PRO A 170 3.43 20.49 0.83
CA PRO A 170 4.45 19.58 0.33
C PRO A 170 5.75 20.09 0.95
N VAL A 171 6.19 19.42 2.01
CA VAL A 171 7.53 19.61 2.50
C VAL A 171 8.30 19.16 1.28
N ASP A 172 8.91 20.10 0.58
CA ASP A 172 9.65 19.86 -0.65
C ASP A 172 10.35 18.53 -0.48
N ALA A 173 10.15 17.59 -1.40
CA ALA A 173 10.77 16.26 -1.30
C ALA A 173 12.30 16.38 -1.13
N GLU A 174 12.87 17.53 -1.48
CA GLU A 174 14.23 17.97 -1.18
C GLU A 174 14.47 18.25 0.32
N SER A 175 13.42 18.48 1.14
CA SER A 175 13.55 18.74 2.59
C SER A 175 13.24 17.52 3.48
N MET A 176 12.79 16.39 2.93
CA MET A 176 12.54 15.14 3.68
C MET A 176 13.81 14.27 3.83
N GLY A 177 14.98 14.81 3.56
CA GLY A 177 16.24 14.13 3.73
C GLY A 177 16.81 14.29 5.14
N GLY A 178 17.76 13.45 5.45
CA GLY A 178 18.50 13.49 6.72
C GLY A 178 19.89 12.87 6.56
N ASN A 179 20.71 12.98 7.60
CA ASN A 179 22.03 12.37 7.67
C ASN A 179 22.10 11.28 8.75
N GLU A 180 20.93 10.90 9.27
CA GLU A 180 20.81 9.88 10.30
C GLU A 180 21.12 8.49 9.73
N THR A 181 21.56 7.60 10.60
CA THR A 181 21.81 6.20 10.26
C THR A 181 20.60 5.34 10.54
N ILE A 182 20.15 4.61 9.53
CA ILE A 182 19.01 3.70 9.56
C ILE A 182 19.52 2.26 9.42
N LEU A 183 19.20 1.39 10.37
CA LEU A 183 19.39 -0.05 10.26
C LEU A 183 18.15 -0.64 9.59
N LEU A 184 18.28 -1.09 8.34
CA LEU A 184 17.24 -1.73 7.57
C LEU A 184 17.39 -3.24 7.67
N VAL A 185 16.32 -3.95 8.05
CA VAL A 185 16.28 -5.41 8.12
C VAL A 185 15.10 -5.95 7.32
N GLU A 186 15.42 -6.59 6.20
CA GLU A 186 14.45 -7.08 5.21
C GLU A 186 15.02 -8.33 4.56
N ASP A 187 14.31 -9.44 4.61
CA ASP A 187 14.76 -10.73 4.06
C ASP A 187 14.54 -10.83 2.54
N GLU A 188 13.54 -10.10 2.00
CA GLU A 188 13.29 -10.05 0.56
C GLU A 188 14.31 -9.11 -0.13
N THR A 189 15.21 -9.68 -0.94
CA THR A 189 16.32 -8.96 -1.57
C THR A 189 15.85 -7.78 -2.43
N ALA A 190 14.83 -7.98 -3.27
CA ALA A 190 14.34 -6.94 -4.18
C ALA A 190 13.78 -5.73 -3.40
N LEU A 191 12.99 -6.00 -2.35
CA LEU A 191 12.42 -4.95 -1.50
C LEU A 191 13.49 -4.23 -0.69
N ARG A 192 14.49 -4.97 -0.17
CA ARG A 192 15.64 -4.39 0.54
C ARG A 192 16.42 -3.41 -0.34
N GLU A 193 16.79 -3.82 -1.56
CA GLU A 193 17.54 -2.98 -2.50
C GLU A 193 16.78 -1.70 -2.89
N ILE A 194 15.49 -1.82 -3.15
CA ILE A 194 14.63 -0.66 -3.45
C ILE A 194 14.58 0.29 -2.24
N THR A 195 14.35 -0.25 -1.03
CA THR A 195 14.26 0.54 0.19
C THR A 195 15.57 1.25 0.50
N VAL A 196 16.72 0.57 0.37
CA VAL A 196 18.06 1.16 0.48
C VAL A 196 18.21 2.33 -0.49
N SER A 197 17.89 2.12 -1.78
CA SER A 197 18.01 3.16 -2.81
C SER A 197 17.16 4.39 -2.50
N ILE A 198 15.93 4.21 -2.03
CA ILE A 198 15.04 5.30 -1.64
C ILE A 198 15.63 6.11 -0.48
N LEU A 199 16.06 5.45 0.59
CA LEU A 199 16.59 6.11 1.79
C LEU A 199 17.91 6.83 1.51
N GLN A 200 18.82 6.19 0.77
CA GLN A 200 20.09 6.82 0.37
C GLN A 200 19.88 8.01 -0.56
N SER A 201 18.91 7.95 -1.48
CA SER A 201 18.57 9.09 -2.35
C SER A 201 18.08 10.31 -1.58
N ALA A 202 17.58 10.11 -0.36
CA ALA A 202 17.14 11.16 0.57
C ALA A 202 18.24 11.57 1.57
N GLY A 203 19.49 11.09 1.45
CA GLY A 203 20.63 11.49 2.25
C GLY A 203 20.89 10.65 3.50
N TYR A 204 20.02 9.69 3.85
CA TYR A 204 20.23 8.82 5.01
C TYR A 204 21.38 7.84 4.79
N THR A 205 22.13 7.55 5.86
CA THR A 205 23.08 6.45 5.89
C THR A 205 22.34 5.15 6.18
N VAL A 206 22.44 4.14 5.30
CA VAL A 206 21.73 2.87 5.48
C VAL A 206 22.72 1.75 5.77
N VAL A 207 22.50 1.07 6.90
CA VAL A 207 23.13 -0.20 7.26
C VAL A 207 22.11 -1.30 7.00
N GLU A 208 22.39 -2.17 6.02
CA GLU A 208 21.44 -3.18 5.58
C GLU A 208 21.75 -4.58 6.10
N ALA A 209 20.72 -5.30 6.48
CA ALA A 209 20.80 -6.70 6.89
C ALA A 209 19.67 -7.50 6.22
N ASP A 210 19.99 -8.72 5.80
CA ASP A 210 19.05 -9.67 5.20
C ASP A 210 18.41 -10.61 6.22
N ASN A 211 18.82 -10.50 7.49
CA ASN A 211 18.28 -11.28 8.59
C ASN A 211 18.57 -10.62 9.94
N PRO A 212 17.84 -11.01 11.02
CA PRO A 212 18.02 -10.43 12.35
C PRO A 212 19.40 -10.68 12.97
N ALA A 213 20.03 -11.83 12.71
CA ALA A 213 21.36 -12.14 13.28
C ALA A 213 22.44 -11.21 12.73
N LYS A 214 22.41 -10.96 11.41
CA LYS A 214 23.31 -10.00 10.75
C LYS A 214 23.04 -8.57 11.23
N ALA A 215 21.79 -8.20 11.45
CA ALA A 215 21.43 -6.89 12.00
C ALA A 215 22.06 -6.65 13.38
N ILE A 216 22.00 -7.63 14.28
CA ILE A 216 22.63 -7.53 15.60
C ILE A 216 24.14 -7.37 15.47
N GLN A 217 24.78 -8.20 14.65
CA GLN A 217 26.24 -8.13 14.42
C GLN A 217 26.65 -6.76 13.86
N LEU A 218 25.90 -6.24 12.88
CA LEU A 218 26.17 -4.92 12.30
C LEU A 218 25.95 -3.81 13.32
N ALA A 219 24.93 -3.89 14.16
CA ALA A 219 24.69 -2.91 15.21
C ALA A 219 25.81 -2.88 16.27
N GLU A 220 26.43 -4.02 16.58
CA GLU A 220 27.55 -4.13 17.51
C GLU A 220 28.87 -3.62 16.92
N THR A 221 29.06 -3.73 15.61
CA THR A 221 30.32 -3.36 14.93
C THR A 221 30.29 -2.00 14.27
N HIS A 222 29.11 -1.38 14.16
CA HIS A 222 28.97 -0.06 13.55
C HIS A 222 29.61 1.03 14.41
N SER A 223 30.49 1.84 13.83
CA SER A 223 31.25 2.85 14.54
C SER A 223 30.54 4.18 14.78
N GLY A 224 29.24 4.28 14.46
CA GLY A 224 28.44 5.48 14.61
C GLY A 224 27.10 5.22 15.33
N PRO A 225 26.32 6.27 15.63
CA PRO A 225 25.00 6.09 16.21
C PRO A 225 24.04 5.50 15.17
N ILE A 226 23.22 4.53 15.57
CA ILE A 226 22.06 4.06 14.80
C ILE A 226 20.83 4.74 15.39
N HIS A 227 20.10 5.49 14.56
CA HIS A 227 19.00 6.34 15.01
C HIS A 227 17.63 5.66 14.85
N LEU A 228 17.50 4.82 13.80
CA LEU A 228 16.24 4.18 13.45
C LEU A 228 16.48 2.72 13.04
N LEU A 229 15.63 1.83 13.53
CA LEU A 229 15.44 0.48 13.01
C LEU A 229 14.20 0.47 12.11
N LEU A 230 14.37 0.10 10.86
CA LEU A 230 13.28 -0.23 9.94
C LEU A 230 13.33 -1.73 9.69
N THR A 231 12.33 -2.47 10.17
CA THR A 231 12.36 -3.94 10.13
C THR A 231 11.01 -4.52 9.77
N ASP A 232 11.00 -5.66 9.07
CA ASP A 232 9.79 -6.44 8.91
C ASP A 232 9.31 -6.98 10.26
N VAL A 233 7.98 -7.11 10.43
CA VAL A 233 7.37 -7.70 11.64
C VAL A 233 7.65 -9.19 11.69
N ILE A 234 7.47 -9.89 10.56
CA ILE A 234 7.59 -11.33 10.44
C ILE A 234 8.83 -11.65 9.60
N MET A 235 9.83 -12.25 10.25
CA MET A 235 11.05 -12.70 9.58
C MET A 235 11.40 -14.12 10.07
N PRO A 236 12.14 -14.91 9.28
CA PRO A 236 12.67 -16.18 9.73
C PRO A 236 13.55 -16.07 10.97
N LEU A 237 13.48 -17.02 11.86
CA LEU A 237 14.30 -17.17 13.08
C LEU A 237 13.97 -16.20 14.22
N MET A 238 13.64 -14.95 13.96
CA MET A 238 13.37 -13.94 14.99
C MET A 238 12.44 -12.86 14.42
N SER A 239 11.38 -12.53 15.14
CA SER A 239 10.48 -11.44 14.75
C SER A 239 11.15 -10.06 14.87
N GLY A 240 10.67 -9.08 14.08
CA GLY A 240 11.14 -7.69 14.19
C GLY A 240 10.95 -7.09 15.59
N ALA A 241 9.89 -7.50 16.28
CA ALA A 241 9.63 -7.08 17.66
C ALA A 241 10.69 -7.60 18.64
N GLU A 242 11.08 -8.85 18.51
CA GLU A 242 12.13 -9.45 19.34
C GLU A 242 13.49 -8.84 19.04
N LEU A 243 13.80 -8.60 17.76
CA LEU A 243 14.97 -7.86 17.31
C LEU A 243 15.02 -6.44 17.91
N SER A 244 13.93 -5.70 17.81
CA SER A 244 13.79 -4.35 18.34
C SER A 244 14.05 -4.32 19.87
N LYS A 245 13.44 -5.23 20.62
CA LYS A 245 13.66 -5.36 22.07
C LYS A 245 15.14 -5.64 22.42
N ARG A 246 15.80 -6.48 21.63
CA ARG A 246 17.20 -6.83 21.82
C ARG A 246 18.13 -5.66 21.53
N LEU A 247 17.90 -4.95 20.42
CA LEU A 247 18.69 -3.78 20.04
C LEU A 247 18.49 -2.59 21.00
N LYS A 248 17.27 -2.37 21.50
CA LYS A 248 17.00 -1.33 22.50
C LYS A 248 17.74 -1.52 23.83
N THR A 249 18.18 -2.74 24.13
CA THR A 249 19.03 -3.00 25.33
C THR A 249 20.42 -2.37 25.16
N SER A 250 20.96 -2.36 23.94
CA SER A 250 22.28 -1.76 23.64
C SER A 250 22.16 -0.32 23.12
N ILE A 251 21.03 0.03 22.50
CA ILE A 251 20.76 1.34 21.92
C ILE A 251 19.41 1.85 22.48
N PRO A 252 19.39 2.43 23.69
CA PRO A 252 18.14 2.79 24.38
C PRO A 252 17.25 3.79 23.63
N HIS A 253 17.85 4.69 22.84
CA HIS A 253 17.14 5.73 22.07
C HIS A 253 16.77 5.31 20.64
N LEU A 254 16.94 4.03 20.30
CA LEU A 254 16.62 3.50 18.99
C LEU A 254 15.11 3.65 18.71
N LYS A 255 14.80 4.45 17.69
CA LYS A 255 13.44 4.56 17.17
C LYS A 255 13.13 3.36 16.28
N VAL A 256 11.86 2.95 16.18
CA VAL A 256 11.50 1.72 15.47
C VAL A 256 10.30 1.95 14.56
N ILE A 257 10.45 1.53 13.31
CA ILE A 257 9.37 1.38 12.34
C ILE A 257 9.27 -0.10 12.01
N PHE A 258 8.08 -0.66 12.15
CA PHE A 258 7.76 -2.00 11.69
C PHE A 258 7.13 -1.92 10.30
N ALA A 259 7.69 -2.61 9.32
CA ALA A 259 7.07 -2.84 8.04
C ALA A 259 6.19 -4.10 8.13
N SER A 260 4.93 -4.01 7.72
CA SER A 260 3.97 -5.11 7.82
C SER A 260 3.27 -5.31 6.49
N GLY A 261 3.25 -6.57 6.01
CA GLY A 261 2.45 -7.02 4.88
C GLY A 261 1.14 -7.67 5.32
N TYR A 262 0.36 -8.14 4.35
CA TYR A 262 -0.90 -8.84 4.59
C TYR A 262 -0.77 -10.00 5.58
N GLY A 263 -1.54 -9.96 6.65
CA GLY A 263 -1.57 -10.98 7.72
C GLY A 263 -0.76 -10.63 8.98
N GLY A 264 0.05 -9.55 8.96
CA GLY A 264 0.79 -9.08 10.13
C GLY A 264 0.15 -7.90 10.85
N ASP A 265 -0.92 -7.29 10.30
CA ASP A 265 -1.47 -6.01 10.79
C ASP A 265 -2.01 -6.06 12.22
N GLU A 266 -2.68 -7.15 12.60
CA GLU A 266 -3.18 -7.32 13.98
C GLU A 266 -2.02 -7.47 14.97
N LEU A 267 -1.03 -8.29 14.62
CA LEU A 267 0.19 -8.49 15.40
C LEU A 267 1.02 -7.20 15.45
N ALA A 268 1.13 -6.51 14.32
CA ALA A 268 1.84 -5.24 14.19
C ALA A 268 1.17 -4.13 15.03
N LYS A 269 -0.16 -4.03 15.02
CA LYS A 269 -0.92 -3.09 15.86
C LYS A 269 -0.73 -3.38 17.35
N GLN A 270 -0.79 -4.64 17.77
CA GLN A 270 -0.53 -5.04 19.15
C GLN A 270 0.90 -4.69 19.59
N LEU A 271 1.87 -4.89 18.71
CA LEU A 271 3.27 -4.59 18.96
C LEU A 271 3.56 -3.09 19.01
N SER A 272 2.93 -2.28 18.16
CA SER A 272 3.11 -0.83 18.16
C SER A 272 2.64 -0.19 19.47
N VAL A 273 1.51 -0.66 20.01
CA VAL A 273 0.99 -0.21 21.31
C VAL A 273 1.92 -0.60 22.47
N ALA A 274 2.58 -1.78 22.37
CA ALA A 274 3.46 -2.27 23.43
C ALA A 274 4.89 -1.70 23.39
N THR A 275 5.32 -1.10 22.25
CA THR A 275 6.74 -0.75 22.00
C THR A 275 6.98 0.69 21.59
N ASP A 276 5.98 1.57 21.54
CA ASP A 276 6.05 2.94 20.95
C ASP A 276 6.58 2.95 19.52
N ALA A 277 6.40 1.86 18.80
CA ALA A 277 6.85 1.74 17.42
C ALA A 277 5.77 2.18 16.45
N VAL A 278 6.19 2.71 15.32
CA VAL A 278 5.30 3.16 14.24
C VAL A 278 5.20 2.08 13.18
N LEU A 279 4.04 1.96 12.54
CA LEU A 279 3.79 0.97 11.49
C LEU A 279 3.91 1.59 10.11
N LEU A 280 4.50 0.83 9.19
CA LEU A 280 4.54 1.07 7.75
C LEU A 280 3.89 -0.12 7.05
N SER A 281 2.74 0.09 6.42
CA SER A 281 2.06 -0.97 5.68
C SER A 281 2.77 -1.26 4.35
N LYS A 282 3.01 -2.53 4.03
CA LYS A 282 3.50 -2.98 2.73
C LYS A 282 2.30 -3.31 1.82
N PRO A 283 2.32 -2.91 0.53
CA PRO A 283 3.37 -2.13 -0.15
C PRO A 283 3.35 -0.65 0.23
N PHE A 284 4.50 0.00 0.25
CA PHE A 284 4.63 1.42 0.55
C PHE A 284 5.27 2.19 -0.63
N SER A 285 4.88 3.46 -0.78
CA SER A 285 5.46 4.36 -1.77
C SER A 285 6.76 4.99 -1.25
N LYS A 286 7.58 5.55 -2.17
CA LYS A 286 8.75 6.36 -1.80
C LYS A 286 8.35 7.48 -0.83
N ASN A 287 7.28 8.19 -1.13
CA ASN A 287 6.85 9.35 -0.34
C ASN A 287 6.33 8.95 1.04
N SER A 288 5.55 7.85 1.15
CA SER A 288 5.07 7.36 2.44
C SER A 288 6.22 6.88 3.33
N LEU A 289 7.20 6.18 2.77
CA LEU A 289 8.40 5.76 3.50
C LEU A 289 9.18 6.97 4.02
N LEU A 290 9.54 7.92 3.15
CA LEU A 290 10.35 9.09 3.54
C LEU A 290 9.61 9.99 4.53
N ALA A 291 8.33 10.25 4.34
CA ALA A 291 7.52 11.03 5.27
C ALA A 291 7.44 10.39 6.65
N LEU A 292 7.30 9.05 6.71
CA LEU A 292 7.24 8.32 7.97
C LEU A 292 8.60 8.33 8.68
N VAL A 293 9.68 8.04 7.95
CA VAL A 293 11.05 8.05 8.48
C VAL A 293 11.40 9.43 9.03
N HIS A 294 11.17 10.49 8.26
CA HIS A 294 11.42 11.86 8.68
C HIS A 294 10.60 12.21 9.93
N ARG A 295 9.30 11.90 9.93
CA ARG A 295 8.42 12.14 11.09
C ARG A 295 8.94 11.42 12.33
N VAL A 296 9.29 10.14 12.24
CA VAL A 296 9.77 9.35 13.38
C VAL A 296 11.11 9.87 13.87
N LEU A 297 12.03 10.23 12.99
CA LEU A 297 13.35 10.75 13.37
C LEU A 297 13.27 12.14 14.03
N HIS A 298 12.37 13.01 13.58
CA HIS A 298 12.26 14.39 14.06
C HIS A 298 11.07 14.61 15.00
N TRP A 299 10.35 13.55 15.41
CA TRP A 299 9.31 13.65 16.42
C TRP A 299 9.96 14.03 17.75
N GLN A 300 9.93 15.29 18.08
CA GLN A 300 10.07 15.75 19.45
C GLN A 300 8.71 15.57 20.11
N ALA A 301 8.64 14.75 21.16
CA ALA A 301 7.48 14.71 22.02
C ALA A 301 7.20 16.15 22.50
N ALA A 302 6.07 16.71 22.09
CA ALA A 302 5.51 17.88 22.73
C ALA A 302 5.01 17.41 24.12
N LEU A 303 5.94 17.22 25.03
CA LEU A 303 5.68 16.97 26.44
C LEU A 303 6.57 17.93 27.21
N SER A 304 5.95 19.01 27.61
CA SER A 304 6.19 19.77 28.84
C SER A 304 5.72 21.22 28.64
N ASP A 305 4.48 21.49 28.95
CA ASP A 305 4.15 22.55 29.93
C ASP A 305 2.73 22.27 30.48
#